data_72fe5433c5e39364adaf4fc77c5f6c96
#
_entry.id   72fe5433c5e39364adaf4fc77c5f6c96
#
_cell.length_a   1.000
_cell.length_b   1.000
_cell.length_c   1.000
_cell.angle_alpha   90.00
_cell.angle_beta   90.00
_cell.angle_gamma   90.00
#
_symmetry.space_group_name_H-M   'P 1'
#
loop_
_entity.id
_entity.type
_entity.pdbx_description
1 polymer ?
#
loop_
_entity_poly.entity_id
_entity_poly.type
_entity_poly.pdbx_seq_one_letter_code
_entity_poly.pdbx_strand_id
1 'polypeptide(L)'
;KTENRVASDEDLKLSDLYRYYMRDTAAAKELLNRRLRCLANYETANRNLERARAKNRDVHQAENQQQQACEKFENISKLAKQELTDFKKRRVVAFKKYLVEMSELEIKHAKVCKHKIFKKNYLKNHYFYNLVASPIDTKLYCIA
;
A
#
# COMPACT_ATOMS: atom_id res chain seq x y z
N LYS A 1 12.35 21.42 12.32
CA LYS A 1 12.22 20.14 13.07
C LYS A 1 10.83 19.48 12.96
N THR A 2 9.73 20.23 12.84
CA THR A 2 8.37 19.67 12.76
C THR A 2 8.04 19.20 11.35
N GLU A 3 8.42 19.95 10.32
CA GLU A 3 8.24 19.60 8.90
C GLU A 3 8.98 18.31 8.54
N ASN A 4 10.19 18.11 9.04
CA ASN A 4 10.94 16.88 8.83
C ASN A 4 10.27 15.66 9.52
N ARG A 5 9.59 15.87 10.64
CA ARG A 5 8.80 14.79 11.28
C ARG A 5 7.56 14.43 10.49
N VAL A 6 6.85 15.44 9.94
CA VAL A 6 5.67 15.22 9.09
C VAL A 6 6.06 14.40 7.86
N ALA A 7 7.06 14.85 7.12
CA ALA A 7 7.56 14.16 5.94
C ALA A 7 8.02 12.72 6.27
N SER A 8 8.73 12.54 7.38
CA SER A 8 9.19 11.21 7.81
C SER A 8 8.04 10.27 8.19
N ASP A 9 7.01 10.77 8.87
CA ASP A 9 5.85 9.95 9.27
C ASP A 9 5.01 9.56 8.05
N GLU A 10 4.85 10.46 7.09
CA GLU A 10 4.14 10.22 5.82
C GLU A 10 4.90 9.21 4.94
N ASP A 11 6.20 9.41 4.74
CA ASP A 11 7.04 8.53 3.94
C ASP A 11 7.11 7.11 4.51
N LEU A 12 7.29 6.98 5.83
CA LEU A 12 7.38 5.66 6.47
C LEU A 12 6.07 4.89 6.35
N LYS A 13 4.94 5.51 6.66
CA LYS A 13 3.64 4.83 6.59
C LYS A 13 3.26 4.48 5.16
N LEU A 14 3.42 5.41 4.22
CA LEU A 14 3.04 5.21 2.83
C LEU A 14 3.95 4.19 2.14
N SER A 15 5.26 4.29 2.35
CA SER A 15 6.23 3.37 1.74
C SER A 15 6.06 1.95 2.25
N ASP A 16 5.78 1.75 3.54
CA ASP A 16 5.57 0.42 4.11
C ASP A 16 4.30 -0.24 3.56
N LEU A 17 3.21 0.52 3.43
CA LEU A 17 1.98 0.05 2.82
C LEU A 17 2.20 -0.38 1.36
N TYR A 18 2.83 0.48 0.54
CA TYR A 18 3.13 0.15 -0.85
C TYR A 18 4.07 -1.04 -0.98
N ARG A 19 5.11 -1.13 -0.15
CA ARG A 19 6.06 -2.24 -0.15
C ARG A 19 5.37 -3.56 0.20
N TYR A 20 4.46 -3.55 1.17
CA TYR A 20 3.64 -4.71 1.51
C TYR A 20 2.80 -5.16 0.30
N TYR A 21 2.05 -4.23 -0.33
CA TYR A 21 1.20 -4.58 -1.47
C TYR A 21 1.95 -4.93 -2.75
N MET A 22 3.14 -4.40 -2.95
CA MET A 22 4.02 -4.86 -4.03
C MET A 22 4.35 -6.35 -3.89
N ARG A 23 4.73 -6.80 -2.68
CA ARG A 23 5.01 -8.21 -2.40
C ARG A 23 3.78 -9.09 -2.55
N ASP A 24 2.66 -8.65 -2.00
CA ASP A 24 1.39 -9.38 -2.05
C ASP A 24 0.85 -9.50 -3.50
N THR A 25 1.00 -8.45 -4.29
CA THR A 25 0.67 -8.47 -5.73
C THR A 25 1.60 -9.38 -6.52
N ALA A 26 2.88 -9.43 -6.18
CA ALA A 26 3.83 -10.36 -6.81
C ALA A 26 3.47 -11.81 -6.50
N ALA A 27 3.07 -12.12 -5.26
CA ALA A 27 2.59 -13.44 -4.86
C ALA A 27 1.30 -13.84 -5.62
N ALA A 28 0.34 -12.91 -5.75
CA ALA A 28 -0.88 -13.13 -6.53
C ALA A 28 -0.58 -13.39 -8.01
N LYS A 29 0.36 -12.66 -8.61
CA LYS A 29 0.84 -12.89 -9.99
C LYS A 29 1.46 -14.28 -10.14
N GLU A 30 2.29 -14.70 -9.18
CA GLU A 30 2.91 -16.03 -9.24
C GLU A 30 1.89 -17.16 -9.07
N LEU A 31 0.85 -16.97 -8.27
CA LEU A 31 -0.26 -17.91 -8.16
C LEU A 31 -0.99 -18.07 -9.52
N LEU A 32 -1.24 -16.99 -10.23
CA LEU A 32 -1.83 -17.00 -11.57
C LEU A 32 -0.91 -17.67 -12.59
N ASN A 33 0.39 -17.44 -12.53
CA ASN A 33 1.37 -18.10 -13.39
C ASN A 33 1.41 -19.62 -13.15
N ARG A 34 1.32 -20.05 -11.89
CA ARG A 34 1.24 -21.48 -11.55
C ARG A 34 -0.04 -22.11 -12.10
N ARG A 35 -1.18 -21.42 -11.98
CA ARG A 35 -2.44 -21.87 -12.58
C ARG A 35 -2.35 -22.01 -14.10
N LEU A 36 -1.72 -21.04 -14.78
CA LEU A 36 -1.49 -21.11 -16.24
C LEU A 36 -0.63 -22.30 -16.63
N ARG A 37 0.43 -22.61 -15.87
CA ARG A 37 1.25 -23.81 -16.08
C ARG A 37 0.45 -25.10 -15.90
N CYS A 38 -0.41 -25.18 -14.89
CA CYS A 38 -1.29 -26.33 -14.70
C CYS A 38 -2.30 -26.48 -15.84
N LEU A 39 -2.84 -25.39 -16.39
CA LEU A 39 -3.71 -25.40 -17.56
C LEU A 39 -2.99 -25.94 -18.78
N ALA A 40 -1.79 -25.45 -19.09
CA ALA A 40 -0.98 -25.94 -20.23
C ALA A 40 -0.64 -27.43 -20.12
N ASN A 41 -0.35 -27.89 -18.89
CA ASN A 41 -0.12 -29.33 -18.62
C ASN A 41 -1.39 -30.15 -18.86
N TYR A 42 -2.55 -29.68 -18.42
CA TYR A 42 -3.83 -30.33 -18.65
C TYR A 42 -4.16 -30.43 -20.15
N GLU A 43 -4.01 -29.32 -20.89
CA GLU A 43 -4.22 -29.30 -22.34
C GLU A 43 -3.25 -30.27 -23.09
N THR A 44 -2.01 -30.35 -22.61
CA THR A 44 -1.02 -31.26 -23.16
C THR A 44 -1.39 -32.73 -22.89
N ALA A 45 -1.86 -33.00 -21.65
CA ALA A 45 -2.33 -34.36 -21.30
C ALA A 45 -3.56 -34.76 -22.11
N ASN A 46 -4.51 -33.85 -22.37
CA ASN A 46 -5.65 -34.11 -23.26
C ASN A 46 -5.20 -34.48 -24.68
N ARG A 47 -4.29 -33.68 -25.25
CA ARG A 47 -3.74 -33.99 -26.61
C ARG A 47 -3.00 -35.33 -26.67
N ASN A 48 -2.29 -35.67 -25.59
CA ASN A 48 -1.61 -36.98 -25.52
C ASN A 48 -2.61 -38.14 -25.41
N LEU A 49 -3.68 -37.99 -24.64
CA LEU A 49 -4.75 -38.96 -24.54
C LEU A 49 -5.44 -39.20 -25.89
N GLU A 50 -5.75 -38.14 -26.62
CA GLU A 50 -6.32 -38.26 -27.98
C GLU A 50 -5.39 -39.03 -28.92
N ARG A 51 -4.08 -38.75 -28.88
CA ARG A 51 -3.07 -39.47 -29.67
C ARG A 51 -2.95 -40.94 -29.26
N ALA A 52 -3.00 -41.25 -27.97
CA ALA A 52 -2.95 -42.60 -27.44
C ALA A 52 -4.17 -43.41 -27.90
N ARG A 53 -5.37 -42.81 -27.84
CA ARG A 53 -6.62 -43.41 -28.33
C ARG A 53 -6.57 -43.66 -29.84
N ALA A 54 -6.10 -42.70 -30.64
CA ALA A 54 -5.97 -42.85 -32.08
C ALA A 54 -5.00 -44.00 -32.48
N LYS A 55 -3.94 -44.22 -31.66
CA LYS A 55 -2.95 -45.27 -31.88
C LYS A 55 -3.30 -46.60 -31.17
N ASN A 56 -4.34 -46.59 -30.36
CA ASN A 56 -4.76 -47.71 -29.50
C ASN A 56 -3.60 -48.24 -28.63
N ARG A 57 -2.74 -47.36 -28.15
CA ARG A 57 -1.54 -47.68 -27.39
C ARG A 57 -1.41 -46.82 -26.15
N ASP A 58 -1.08 -47.44 -25.00
CA ASP A 58 -0.84 -46.78 -23.71
C ASP A 58 -2.01 -45.90 -23.21
N VAL A 59 -3.25 -46.23 -23.63
CA VAL A 59 -4.45 -45.39 -23.34
C VAL A 59 -4.68 -45.23 -21.85
N HIS A 60 -4.60 -46.32 -21.09
CA HIS A 60 -4.82 -46.28 -19.63
C HIS A 60 -3.82 -45.36 -18.90
N GLN A 61 -2.55 -45.38 -19.32
CA GLN A 61 -1.54 -44.50 -18.76
C GLN A 61 -1.82 -43.03 -19.10
N ALA A 62 -2.24 -42.73 -20.33
CA ALA A 62 -2.60 -41.38 -20.76
C ALA A 62 -3.86 -40.88 -20.05
N GLU A 63 -4.84 -41.72 -19.76
CA GLU A 63 -6.03 -41.39 -18.97
C GLU A 63 -5.66 -41.01 -17.53
N ASN A 64 -4.80 -41.80 -16.87
CA ASN A 64 -4.33 -41.51 -15.55
C ASN A 64 -3.57 -40.16 -15.49
N GLN A 65 -2.72 -39.88 -16.48
CA GLN A 65 -1.99 -38.59 -16.56
C GLN A 65 -2.94 -37.41 -16.76
N GLN A 66 -3.94 -37.59 -17.62
CA GLN A 66 -4.95 -36.56 -17.87
C GLN A 66 -5.78 -36.28 -16.62
N GLN A 67 -6.23 -37.34 -15.91
CA GLN A 67 -6.96 -37.21 -14.66
C GLN A 67 -6.16 -36.44 -13.60
N GLN A 68 -4.90 -36.80 -13.39
CA GLN A 68 -4.02 -36.12 -12.45
C GLN A 68 -3.79 -34.63 -12.82
N ALA A 69 -3.64 -34.33 -14.10
CA ALA A 69 -3.47 -32.98 -14.60
C ALA A 69 -4.75 -32.13 -14.40
N CYS A 70 -5.92 -32.76 -14.63
CA CYS A 70 -7.23 -32.15 -14.37
C CYS A 70 -7.40 -31.76 -12.89
N GLU A 71 -7.18 -32.73 -12.00
CA GLU A 71 -7.28 -32.47 -10.53
C GLU A 71 -6.35 -31.36 -10.06
N LYS A 72 -5.11 -31.35 -10.52
CA LYS A 72 -4.16 -30.30 -10.20
C LYS A 72 -4.64 -28.92 -10.67
N PHE A 73 -5.17 -28.83 -11.88
CA PHE A 73 -5.69 -27.59 -12.45
C PHE A 73 -6.94 -27.11 -11.72
N GLU A 74 -7.86 -28.02 -11.39
CA GLU A 74 -9.06 -27.66 -10.62
C GLU A 74 -8.72 -27.17 -9.21
N ASN A 75 -7.84 -27.88 -8.51
CA ASN A 75 -7.42 -27.52 -7.16
C ASN A 75 -6.74 -26.14 -7.12
N ILE A 76 -5.79 -25.88 -8.03
CA ILE A 76 -5.14 -24.56 -8.08
C ILE A 76 -6.11 -23.47 -8.52
N SER A 77 -7.12 -23.79 -9.35
CA SER A 77 -8.13 -22.81 -9.79
C SER A 77 -9.07 -22.43 -8.65
N LYS A 78 -9.50 -23.38 -7.82
CA LYS A 78 -10.28 -23.12 -6.60
C LYS A 78 -9.49 -22.25 -5.61
N LEU A 79 -8.26 -22.66 -5.33
CA LEU A 79 -7.36 -21.92 -4.45
C LEU A 79 -7.13 -20.49 -4.95
N ALA A 80 -6.81 -20.32 -6.23
CA ALA A 80 -6.58 -18.99 -6.81
C ALA A 80 -7.81 -18.10 -6.71
N LYS A 81 -9.02 -18.62 -6.96
CA LYS A 81 -10.27 -17.86 -6.81
C LYS A 81 -10.48 -17.37 -5.38
N GLN A 82 -10.25 -18.24 -4.41
CA GLN A 82 -10.38 -17.91 -2.99
C GLN A 82 -9.35 -16.86 -2.57
N GLU A 83 -8.07 -17.13 -2.81
CA GLU A 83 -6.96 -16.24 -2.43
C GLU A 83 -7.07 -14.84 -3.06
N LEU A 84 -7.43 -14.77 -4.35
CA LEU A 84 -7.61 -13.47 -5.03
C LEU A 84 -8.83 -12.70 -4.51
N THR A 85 -9.90 -13.40 -4.13
CA THR A 85 -11.08 -12.78 -3.51
C THR A 85 -10.72 -12.19 -2.15
N ASP A 86 -10.00 -12.95 -1.33
CA ASP A 86 -9.57 -12.50 0.00
C ASP A 86 -8.48 -11.42 -0.09
N PHE A 87 -7.57 -11.52 -1.05
CA PHE A 87 -6.61 -10.45 -1.37
C PHE A 87 -7.32 -9.14 -1.70
N LYS A 88 -8.36 -9.17 -2.56
CA LYS A 88 -9.15 -7.97 -2.90
C LYS A 88 -9.79 -7.36 -1.66
N LYS A 89 -10.42 -8.18 -0.81
CA LYS A 89 -11.08 -7.72 0.43
C LYS A 89 -10.07 -7.09 1.39
N ARG A 90 -8.97 -7.80 1.70
CA ARG A 90 -7.91 -7.32 2.59
C ARG A 90 -7.33 -5.99 2.09
N ARG A 91 -7.05 -5.88 0.80
CA ARG A 91 -6.50 -4.67 0.20
C ARG A 91 -7.44 -3.47 0.38
N VAL A 92 -8.73 -3.63 0.07
CA VAL A 92 -9.70 -2.53 0.19
C VAL A 92 -9.82 -2.05 1.63
N VAL A 93 -9.93 -2.97 2.59
CA VAL A 93 -10.03 -2.63 4.01
C VAL A 93 -8.77 -1.92 4.51
N ALA A 94 -7.60 -2.44 4.17
CA ALA A 94 -6.33 -1.86 4.60
C ALA A 94 -6.08 -0.48 4.00
N PHE A 95 -6.34 -0.28 2.70
CA PHE A 95 -6.22 1.04 2.08
C PHE A 95 -7.18 2.05 2.68
N LYS A 96 -8.45 1.67 2.90
CA LYS A 96 -9.42 2.55 3.55
C LYS A 96 -8.95 2.98 4.93
N LYS A 97 -8.55 2.03 5.77
CA LYS A 97 -8.02 2.31 7.11
C LYS A 97 -6.83 3.25 7.05
N TYR A 98 -5.89 2.96 6.15
CA TYR A 98 -4.68 3.74 5.99
C TYR A 98 -4.95 5.19 5.55
N LEU A 99 -5.85 5.40 4.58
CA LEU A 99 -6.22 6.75 4.13
C LEU A 99 -6.87 7.57 5.24
N VAL A 100 -7.70 6.93 6.09
CA VAL A 100 -8.28 7.60 7.26
C VAL A 100 -7.19 7.99 8.26
N GLU A 101 -6.30 7.07 8.63
CA GLU A 101 -5.19 7.34 9.56
C GLU A 101 -4.25 8.44 9.05
N MET A 102 -4.00 8.47 7.73
CA MET A 102 -3.19 9.51 7.10
C MET A 102 -3.87 10.88 7.17
N SER A 103 -5.16 10.95 6.84
CA SER A 103 -5.93 12.19 6.93
C SER A 103 -5.99 12.74 8.36
N GLU A 104 -6.15 11.87 9.36
CA GLU A 104 -6.11 12.25 10.77
C GLU A 104 -4.73 12.79 11.18
N LEU A 105 -3.67 12.18 10.67
CA LEU A 105 -2.30 12.63 10.88
C LEU A 105 -2.08 14.02 10.28
N GLU A 106 -2.47 14.24 9.02
CA GLU A 106 -2.39 15.55 8.35
C GLU A 106 -3.16 16.64 9.10
N ILE A 107 -4.38 16.35 9.57
CA ILE A 107 -5.16 17.28 10.38
C ILE A 107 -4.41 17.63 11.68
N LYS A 108 -3.83 16.64 12.35
CA LYS A 108 -3.03 16.84 13.57
C LYS A 108 -1.81 17.73 13.30
N HIS A 109 -1.10 17.48 12.21
CA HIS A 109 0.05 18.30 11.80
C HIS A 109 -0.37 19.74 11.47
N ALA A 110 -1.46 19.93 10.73
CA ALA A 110 -2.00 21.27 10.41
C ALA A 110 -2.35 22.06 11.68
N LYS A 111 -2.99 21.42 12.67
CA LYS A 111 -3.30 22.04 13.96
C LYS A 111 -2.03 22.48 14.70
N VAL A 112 -1.00 21.66 14.73
CA VAL A 112 0.29 21.98 15.37
C VAL A 112 0.99 23.14 14.64
N CYS A 113 1.00 23.12 13.30
CA CYS A 113 1.58 24.22 12.50
C CYS A 113 0.83 25.53 12.74
N LYS A 114 -0.50 25.53 12.72
CA LYS A 114 -1.32 26.71 13.02
C LYS A 114 -1.00 27.28 14.39
N HIS A 115 -0.92 26.43 15.42
CA HIS A 115 -0.59 26.88 16.78
C HIS A 115 0.80 27.53 16.86
N LYS A 116 1.80 26.97 16.20
CA LYS A 116 3.18 27.51 16.16
C LYS A 116 3.25 28.86 15.45
N ILE A 117 2.54 29.00 14.31
CA ILE A 117 2.48 30.25 13.56
C ILE A 117 1.83 31.34 14.42
N PHE A 118 0.71 31.01 15.10
CA PHE A 118 0.00 31.93 15.96
C PHE A 118 0.88 32.40 17.13
N LYS A 119 1.56 31.47 17.81
CA LYS A 119 2.49 31.76 18.89
C LYS A 119 3.67 32.63 18.42
N LYS A 120 4.23 32.36 17.25
CA LYS A 120 5.32 33.15 16.66
C LYS A 120 4.88 34.58 16.34
N ASN A 121 3.68 34.76 15.78
CA ASN A 121 3.12 36.06 15.45
C ASN A 121 2.76 36.84 16.73
N TYR A 122 2.19 36.17 17.73
CA TYR A 122 1.91 36.78 19.02
C TYR A 122 3.18 37.31 19.70
N LEU A 123 4.23 36.50 19.76
CA LEU A 123 5.52 36.92 20.31
C LEU A 123 6.12 38.09 19.53
N LYS A 124 6.09 38.06 18.19
CA LYS A 124 6.59 39.14 17.34
C LYS A 124 5.85 40.43 17.59
N ASN A 125 4.53 40.41 17.72
CA ASN A 125 3.72 41.59 18.03
C ASN A 125 3.99 42.10 19.46
N HIS A 126 4.15 41.18 20.41
CA HIS A 126 4.46 41.58 21.81
C HIS A 126 5.84 42.23 21.92
N TYR A 127 6.86 41.71 21.22
CA TYR A 127 8.16 42.35 21.15
C TYR A 127 8.09 43.73 20.47
N PHE A 128 7.31 43.88 19.41
CA PHE A 128 7.11 45.12 18.71
C PHE A 128 6.41 46.17 19.60
N TYR A 129 5.35 45.80 20.33
CA TYR A 129 4.68 46.66 21.26
C TYR A 129 5.60 47.11 22.41
N ASN A 130 6.40 46.21 22.97
CA ASN A 130 7.35 46.56 24.02
C ASN A 130 8.50 47.46 23.51
N LEU A 131 8.91 47.31 22.26
CA LEU A 131 9.94 48.17 21.64
C LEU A 131 9.40 49.57 21.34
N VAL A 132 8.13 49.68 20.92
CA VAL A 132 7.48 50.95 20.58
C VAL A 132 6.92 51.64 21.82
N ALA A 133 6.52 50.88 22.85
CA ALA A 133 5.98 51.40 24.12
C ALA A 133 7.06 51.66 25.20
N SER A 134 8.33 51.33 24.93
CA SER A 134 9.40 51.77 25.83
C SER A 134 9.44 53.31 25.78
N PRO A 135 9.30 54.01 26.91
CA PRO A 135 9.36 55.47 26.92
C PRO A 135 10.72 55.87 26.36
N ILE A 136 10.70 56.53 25.21
CA ILE A 136 11.84 57.28 24.69
C ILE A 136 12.18 58.22 25.81
N ASP A 137 13.34 58.05 26.38
CA ASP A 137 13.88 58.86 27.46
C ASP A 137 13.64 60.36 27.21
N THR A 138 12.71 60.92 27.94
CA THR A 138 12.41 62.39 27.99
C THR A 138 13.56 63.19 28.58
N LYS A 139 14.78 62.69 28.52
CA LYS A 139 15.97 63.41 29.02
C LYS A 139 16.71 64.22 27.97
N LEU A 140 16.18 64.39 26.79
CA LEU A 140 16.86 65.15 25.72
C LEU A 140 16.24 66.53 25.45
N TYR A 141 15.32 67.03 26.28
CA TYR A 141 14.75 68.40 26.15
C TYR A 141 14.92 69.26 27.36
N CYS A 142 16.03 69.18 28.08
CA CYS A 142 16.38 70.14 29.14
C CYS A 142 17.80 70.64 28.98
N ILE A 143 18.25 70.99 27.76
CA ILE A 143 19.44 71.90 27.58
C ILE A 143 19.11 72.74 26.35
N ALA A 144 18.44 73.87 26.62
CA ALA A 144 18.50 75.17 25.91
C ALA A 144 17.89 76.24 26.77
#